data_0e43732fc3839fd2bae8dbebace51987
#
_entry.id   0e43732fc3839fd2bae8dbebace51987
#
_cell.length_a   1.000
_cell.length_b   1.000
_cell.length_c   1.000
_cell.angle_alpha   90.00
_cell.angle_beta   90.00
_cell.angle_gamma   90.00
#
_symmetry.space_group_name_H-M   'P 1'
#
loop_
_entity.id
_entity.type
_entity.pdbx_description
1 polymer ?
#
loop_
_entity_poly.entity_id
_entity_poly.type
_entity_poly.pdbx_seq_one_letter_code
_entity_poly.pdbx_strand_id
1 'polypeptide(L)'
;MKDMYLTPHFSLEEFTRSSTASAKGIDNSLNPSRADHRQVIENIKNLCEQGLEPLRQHFGQPVVISSGYRCPTLNRAVGGAKTSQHMTGEAADIRVPDNATGMKWFAWMMEHLEFDQLIKERATKASPTFWIHVSLNANGRQRQHVICNLIKNQTS
;
A
#
# COMPACT_ATOMS: atom_id res chain seq x y z
N MET A 1 -5.17 -1.67 -22.87
CA MET A 1 -3.84 -2.20 -22.51
C MET A 1 -3.97 -3.32 -21.49
N LYS A 2 -3.15 -4.33 -21.64
CA LYS A 2 -3.11 -5.43 -20.67
C LYS A 2 -2.52 -4.97 -19.36
N ASP A 3 -3.12 -5.41 -18.25
CA ASP A 3 -2.56 -5.21 -16.93
C ASP A 3 -1.25 -6.00 -16.81
N MET A 4 -0.26 -5.39 -16.16
CA MET A 4 1.02 -6.04 -15.88
C MET A 4 0.95 -6.70 -14.51
N TYR A 5 0.82 -8.03 -14.49
CA TYR A 5 0.77 -8.76 -13.22
C TYR A 5 2.17 -8.96 -12.64
N LEU A 6 2.30 -8.62 -11.36
CA LEU A 6 3.55 -8.76 -10.61
C LEU A 6 3.56 -10.06 -9.81
N THR A 7 2.39 -10.49 -9.37
CA THR A 7 2.14 -11.77 -8.72
C THR A 7 0.79 -12.28 -9.23
N PRO A 8 0.36 -13.52 -8.93
CA PRO A 8 -0.87 -14.07 -9.47
C PRO A 8 -2.12 -13.21 -9.27
N HIS A 9 -2.19 -12.45 -8.16
CA HIS A 9 -3.40 -11.68 -7.83
C HIS A 9 -3.21 -10.16 -7.81
N PHE A 10 -2.00 -9.65 -8.11
CA PHE A 10 -1.74 -8.22 -8.05
C PHE A 10 -1.08 -7.71 -9.32
N SER A 11 -1.68 -6.67 -9.92
CA SER A 11 -1.15 -6.02 -11.11
C SER A 11 -0.57 -4.65 -10.76
N LEU A 12 0.36 -4.18 -11.59
CA LEU A 12 0.96 -2.86 -11.44
C LEU A 12 -0.10 -1.75 -11.47
N GLU A 13 -1.13 -1.90 -12.30
CA GLU A 13 -2.18 -0.90 -12.49
C GLU A 13 -2.97 -0.66 -11.21
N GLU A 14 -3.12 -1.67 -10.35
CA GLU A 14 -3.77 -1.50 -9.04
C GLU A 14 -3.01 -0.53 -8.16
N PHE A 15 -1.69 -0.43 -8.32
CA PHE A 15 -0.84 0.42 -7.50
C PHE A 15 -0.70 1.84 -8.03
N THR A 16 -0.99 2.08 -9.30
CA THR A 16 -0.89 3.41 -9.90
C THR A 16 -2.24 4.11 -10.00
N ARG A 17 -3.33 3.39 -9.83
CA ARG A 17 -4.69 3.91 -9.91
C ARG A 17 -4.96 4.87 -8.75
N SER A 18 -5.52 6.05 -9.06
CA SER A 18 -5.84 7.06 -8.06
C SER A 18 -6.95 7.96 -8.56
N SER A 19 -8.05 8.04 -7.82
CA SER A 19 -9.15 8.95 -8.14
C SER A 19 -8.72 10.40 -8.03
N THR A 20 -7.87 10.72 -7.06
CA THR A 20 -7.32 12.09 -6.90
C THR A 20 -6.46 12.47 -8.09
N ALA A 21 -5.59 11.56 -8.54
CA ALA A 21 -4.75 11.82 -9.71
C ALA A 21 -5.61 12.07 -10.95
N SER A 22 -6.61 11.24 -11.17
CA SER A 22 -7.53 11.41 -12.30
C SER A 22 -8.27 12.74 -12.25
N ALA A 23 -8.81 13.10 -11.07
CA ALA A 23 -9.56 14.35 -10.89
C ALA A 23 -8.70 15.59 -11.08
N LYS A 24 -7.42 15.52 -10.72
CA LYS A 24 -6.50 16.67 -10.79
C LYS A 24 -5.59 16.67 -12.02
N GLY A 25 -5.74 15.69 -12.92
CA GLY A 25 -4.92 15.59 -14.11
C GLY A 25 -3.46 15.27 -13.81
N ILE A 26 -3.19 14.54 -12.72
CA ILE A 26 -1.83 14.15 -12.34
C ILE A 26 -1.49 12.81 -12.99
N ASP A 27 -0.35 12.75 -13.68
CA ASP A 27 0.16 11.49 -14.23
C ASP A 27 0.86 10.71 -13.14
N ASN A 28 0.22 9.65 -12.67
CA ASN A 28 0.75 8.75 -11.65
C ASN A 28 1.21 7.41 -12.23
N SER A 29 1.35 7.32 -13.55
CA SER A 29 1.76 6.08 -14.22
C SER A 29 3.24 5.78 -14.00
N LEU A 30 3.59 4.50 -14.14
CA LEU A 30 4.97 4.02 -14.07
C LEU A 30 5.34 3.40 -15.41
N ASN A 31 6.45 3.88 -15.99
CA ASN A 31 6.93 3.42 -17.28
C ASN A 31 8.09 2.43 -17.07
N PRO A 32 7.92 1.13 -17.43
CA PRO A 32 8.98 0.14 -17.24
C PRO A 32 10.27 0.45 -18.04
N SER A 33 10.18 1.33 -19.03
CA SER A 33 11.37 1.73 -19.82
C SER A 33 12.24 2.76 -19.11
N ARG A 34 11.73 3.42 -18.08
CA ARG A 34 12.50 4.41 -17.30
C ARG A 34 13.21 3.72 -16.15
N ALA A 35 14.52 4.01 -16.01
CA ALA A 35 15.35 3.38 -14.97
C ALA A 35 14.84 3.69 -13.55
N ASP A 36 14.43 4.94 -13.29
CA ASP A 36 13.91 5.34 -11.99
C ASP A 36 12.56 4.68 -11.68
N HIS A 37 11.71 4.47 -12.69
CA HIS A 37 10.43 3.76 -12.52
C HIS A 37 10.63 2.26 -12.34
N ARG A 38 11.65 1.67 -12.96
CA ARG A 38 11.92 0.23 -12.79
C ARG A 38 12.21 -0.12 -11.34
N GLN A 39 12.94 0.73 -10.61
CA GLN A 39 13.21 0.46 -9.20
C GLN A 39 11.93 0.51 -8.37
N VAL A 40 11.04 1.46 -8.66
CA VAL A 40 9.74 1.55 -7.99
C VAL A 40 8.90 0.30 -8.28
N ILE A 41 8.88 -0.15 -9.52
CA ILE A 41 8.14 -1.36 -9.93
C ILE A 41 8.70 -2.59 -9.19
N GLU A 42 10.01 -2.71 -9.07
CA GLU A 42 10.63 -3.81 -8.32
C GLU A 42 10.27 -3.76 -6.84
N ASN A 43 10.19 -2.56 -6.25
CA ASN A 43 9.77 -2.39 -4.87
C ASN A 43 8.32 -2.82 -4.66
N ILE A 44 7.44 -2.45 -5.60
CA ILE A 44 6.04 -2.89 -5.57
C ILE A 44 5.95 -4.41 -5.68
N LYS A 45 6.72 -5.00 -6.58
CA LYS A 45 6.76 -6.46 -6.75
C LYS A 45 7.19 -7.14 -5.47
N ASN A 46 8.22 -6.62 -4.81
CA ASN A 46 8.68 -7.14 -3.51
C ASN A 46 7.57 -7.07 -2.46
N LEU A 47 6.86 -5.95 -2.39
CA LEU A 47 5.73 -5.78 -1.46
C LEU A 47 4.64 -6.82 -1.74
N CYS A 48 4.34 -7.08 -3.00
CA CYS A 48 3.38 -8.10 -3.39
C CYS A 48 3.84 -9.51 -3.00
N GLU A 49 5.08 -9.85 -3.33
CA GLU A 49 5.61 -11.20 -3.08
C GLU A 49 5.74 -11.51 -1.59
N GLN A 50 6.21 -10.54 -0.80
CA GLN A 50 6.51 -10.76 0.61
C GLN A 50 5.34 -10.46 1.54
N GLY A 51 4.34 -9.69 1.10
CA GLY A 51 3.26 -9.26 1.97
C GLY A 51 1.86 -9.52 1.43
N LEU A 52 1.53 -8.92 0.31
CA LEU A 52 0.15 -8.90 -0.18
C LEU A 52 -0.32 -10.24 -0.75
N GLU A 53 0.52 -10.90 -1.53
CA GLU A 53 0.17 -12.22 -2.08
C GLU A 53 0.04 -13.28 -0.98
N PRO A 54 0.93 -13.36 0.01
CA PRO A 54 0.73 -14.25 1.16
C PRO A 54 -0.59 -14.01 1.89
N LEU A 55 -0.96 -12.76 2.11
CA LEU A 55 -2.25 -12.41 2.72
C LEU A 55 -3.41 -12.91 1.86
N ARG A 56 -3.36 -12.63 0.56
CA ARG A 56 -4.38 -13.07 -0.39
C ARG A 56 -4.54 -14.58 -0.43
N GLN A 57 -3.44 -15.30 -0.42
CA GLN A 57 -3.42 -16.77 -0.45
C GLN A 57 -3.99 -17.35 0.84
N HIS A 58 -3.63 -16.80 1.98
CA HIS A 58 -4.06 -17.33 3.26
C HIS A 58 -5.58 -17.23 3.46
N PHE A 59 -6.16 -16.06 3.17
CA PHE A 59 -7.59 -15.83 3.40
C PHE A 59 -8.47 -16.19 2.20
N GLY A 60 -7.91 -16.33 1.01
CA GLY A 60 -8.67 -16.69 -0.17
C GLY A 60 -9.69 -15.65 -0.61
N GLN A 61 -9.54 -14.40 -0.18
CA GLN A 61 -10.45 -13.30 -0.48
C GLN A 61 -9.72 -12.20 -1.25
N PRO A 62 -10.42 -11.46 -2.13
CA PRO A 62 -9.79 -10.33 -2.81
C PRO A 62 -9.26 -9.31 -1.83
N VAL A 63 -8.03 -8.84 -2.08
CA VAL A 63 -7.37 -7.77 -1.33
C VAL A 63 -7.32 -6.57 -2.26
N VAL A 64 -8.09 -5.53 -1.93
CA VAL A 64 -8.22 -4.33 -2.77
C VAL A 64 -7.24 -3.26 -2.30
N ILE A 65 -6.41 -2.77 -3.21
CA ILE A 65 -5.46 -1.70 -2.94
C ILE A 65 -6.19 -0.37 -3.16
N SER A 66 -6.34 0.41 -2.09
CA SER A 66 -6.96 1.73 -2.17
C SER A 66 -5.95 2.84 -2.48
N SER A 67 -4.69 2.65 -2.10
CA SER A 67 -3.60 3.56 -2.44
C SER A 67 -2.30 2.76 -2.50
N GLY A 68 -1.63 2.79 -3.65
CA GLY A 68 -0.34 2.15 -3.85
C GLY A 68 0.75 3.20 -4.06
N TYR A 69 1.31 3.23 -5.26
CA TYR A 69 2.32 4.22 -5.61
C TYR A 69 1.72 5.62 -5.69
N ARG A 70 2.47 6.60 -5.18
CA ARG A 70 2.17 8.02 -5.35
C ARG A 70 3.40 8.74 -5.87
N CYS A 71 3.27 9.36 -7.06
CA CYS A 71 4.32 10.27 -7.52
C CYS A 71 4.39 11.47 -6.55
N PRO A 72 5.51 12.22 -6.54
CA PRO A 72 5.66 13.35 -5.61
C PRO A 72 4.51 14.36 -5.67
N THR A 73 4.02 14.68 -6.85
CA THR A 73 2.91 15.62 -7.03
C THR A 73 1.62 15.09 -6.39
N LEU A 74 1.30 13.80 -6.61
CA LEU A 74 0.12 13.19 -6.01
C LEU A 74 0.27 13.12 -4.48
N ASN A 75 1.46 12.77 -4.00
CA ASN A 75 1.69 12.70 -2.56
C ASN A 75 1.43 14.03 -1.87
N ARG A 76 1.88 15.13 -2.49
CA ARG A 76 1.58 16.48 -1.97
C ARG A 76 0.08 16.78 -2.01
N ALA A 77 -0.59 16.40 -3.08
CA ALA A 77 -2.02 16.67 -3.26
C ALA A 77 -2.89 15.97 -2.21
N VAL A 78 -2.48 14.79 -1.74
CA VAL A 78 -3.24 14.05 -0.71
C VAL A 78 -2.72 14.31 0.71
N GLY A 79 -1.72 15.18 0.87
CA GLY A 79 -1.16 15.52 2.18
C GLY A 79 -0.32 14.41 2.80
N GLY A 80 0.33 13.59 1.99
CA GLY A 80 1.20 12.53 2.46
C GLY A 80 2.50 13.07 3.07
N ALA A 81 3.14 12.25 3.90
CA ALA A 81 4.43 12.59 4.51
C ALA A 81 5.49 12.82 3.44
N LYS A 82 6.41 13.74 3.70
CA LYS A 82 7.48 14.06 2.74
C LYS A 82 8.37 12.87 2.39
N THR A 83 8.49 11.92 3.31
CA THR A 83 9.30 10.71 3.15
C THR A 83 8.42 9.46 3.04
N SER A 84 7.21 9.61 2.50
CA SER A 84 6.26 8.49 2.38
C SER A 84 6.82 7.35 1.53
N GLN A 85 6.72 6.13 2.05
CA GLN A 85 7.09 4.92 1.32
C GLN A 85 6.15 4.62 0.14
N HIS A 86 4.99 5.28 0.06
CA HIS A 86 4.16 5.23 -1.15
C HIS A 86 4.88 5.80 -2.37
N MET A 87 5.76 6.78 -2.18
CA MET A 87 6.51 7.40 -3.30
C MET A 87 7.59 6.50 -3.89
N THR A 88 8.02 5.50 -3.15
CA THR A 88 9.06 4.58 -3.60
C THR A 88 8.51 3.20 -4.00
N GLY A 89 7.21 3.00 -3.90
CA GLY A 89 6.59 1.70 -4.17
C GLY A 89 6.74 0.71 -3.04
N GLU A 90 7.09 1.17 -1.84
CA GLU A 90 7.35 0.31 -0.69
C GLU A 90 6.15 0.21 0.25
N ALA A 91 5.04 0.87 -0.05
CA ALA A 91 3.85 0.88 0.79
C ALA A 91 2.56 0.71 -0.02
N ALA A 92 1.56 0.13 0.62
CA ALA A 92 0.21 0.06 0.10
C ALA A 92 -0.80 0.21 1.23
N ASP A 93 -1.93 0.85 0.91
CA ASP A 93 -3.09 0.89 1.77
C ASP A 93 -4.10 -0.13 1.27
N ILE A 94 -4.56 -0.98 2.16
CA ILE A 94 -5.49 -2.07 1.87
C ILE A 94 -6.87 -1.69 2.38
N ARG A 95 -7.84 -1.75 1.50
CA ARG A 95 -9.25 -1.60 1.87
C ARG A 95 -9.73 -2.89 2.54
N VAL A 96 -10.37 -2.78 3.71
CA VAL A 96 -10.93 -3.95 4.38
C VAL A 96 -12.43 -4.08 4.04
N PRO A 97 -12.93 -5.32 3.78
CA PRO A 97 -14.34 -5.51 3.43
C PRO A 97 -15.29 -5.12 4.57
N ASP A 98 -14.87 -5.40 5.79
CA ASP A 98 -15.56 -5.05 7.03
C ASP A 98 -14.54 -5.05 8.17
N ASN A 99 -14.92 -4.50 9.31
CA ASN A 99 -14.00 -4.38 10.43
C ASN A 99 -13.57 -5.74 11.00
N ALA A 100 -14.48 -6.70 11.07
CA ALA A 100 -14.16 -8.03 11.60
C ALA A 100 -13.10 -8.73 10.74
N THR A 101 -13.28 -8.71 9.43
CA THR A 101 -12.30 -9.27 8.48
C THR A 101 -10.97 -8.51 8.54
N GLY A 102 -11.05 -7.18 8.59
CA GLY A 102 -9.85 -6.34 8.69
C GLY A 102 -9.03 -6.63 9.93
N MET A 103 -9.68 -6.86 11.07
CA MET A 103 -8.99 -7.22 12.31
C MET A 103 -8.29 -8.57 12.20
N LYS A 104 -8.92 -9.55 11.54
CA LYS A 104 -8.30 -10.85 11.28
C LYS A 104 -7.07 -10.72 10.37
N TRP A 105 -7.18 -9.93 9.32
CA TRP A 105 -6.07 -9.67 8.41
C TRP A 105 -4.90 -9.01 9.15
N PHE A 106 -5.22 -7.97 9.92
CA PHE A 106 -4.21 -7.21 10.68
C PHE A 106 -3.45 -8.12 11.65
N ALA A 107 -4.18 -8.94 12.42
CA ALA A 107 -3.58 -9.87 13.37
C ALA A 107 -2.71 -10.92 12.68
N TRP A 108 -3.18 -11.46 11.55
CA TRP A 108 -2.41 -12.45 10.78
C TRP A 108 -1.13 -11.83 10.21
N MET A 109 -1.23 -10.63 9.66
CA MET A 109 -0.07 -9.92 9.11
C MET A 109 0.96 -9.65 10.21
N MET A 110 0.50 -9.24 11.39
CA MET A 110 1.38 -8.96 12.53
C MET A 110 2.17 -10.22 12.94
N GLU A 111 1.54 -11.37 12.91
CA GLU A 111 2.15 -12.63 13.34
C GLU A 111 3.03 -13.29 12.27
N HIS A 112 2.68 -13.17 10.99
CA HIS A 112 3.26 -14.00 9.94
C HIS A 112 4.14 -13.26 8.93
N LEU A 113 4.06 -11.94 8.87
CA LEU A 113 4.83 -11.17 7.89
C LEU A 113 5.98 -10.42 8.53
N GLU A 114 7.06 -10.25 7.77
CA GLU A 114 8.06 -9.25 8.06
C GLU A 114 7.63 -7.97 7.34
N PHE A 115 7.62 -6.86 8.04
CA PHE A 115 7.21 -5.56 7.48
C PHE A 115 7.98 -4.43 8.15
N ASP A 116 8.04 -3.29 7.46
CA ASP A 116 8.62 -2.10 8.06
C ASP A 116 7.59 -1.43 8.97
N GLN A 117 6.41 -1.10 8.41
CA GLN A 117 5.28 -0.61 9.20
C GLN A 117 4.01 -1.38 8.88
N LEU A 118 3.19 -1.61 9.90
CA LEU A 118 1.85 -2.16 9.78
C LEU A 118 0.93 -1.29 10.60
N ILE A 119 0.00 -0.60 9.95
CA ILE A 119 -0.80 0.45 10.59
C ILE A 119 -2.27 0.24 10.32
N LYS A 120 -3.07 0.26 11.39
CA LYS A 120 -4.52 0.38 11.28
C LYS A 120 -4.86 1.86 11.34
N GLU A 121 -5.37 2.40 10.23
CA GLU A 121 -5.53 3.83 10.03
C GLU A 121 -6.99 4.20 9.75
N ARG A 122 -7.42 5.35 10.28
CA ARG A 122 -8.76 5.90 10.10
C ARG A 122 -8.67 7.30 9.51
N ALA A 123 -9.71 7.70 8.79
CA ALA A 123 -9.80 9.07 8.25
C ALA A 123 -9.96 10.09 9.38
N THR A 124 -10.82 9.79 10.36
CA THR A 124 -11.09 10.64 11.52
C THR A 124 -11.32 9.75 12.76
N LYS A 125 -11.32 10.37 13.94
CA LYS A 125 -11.66 9.67 15.19
C LYS A 125 -13.02 9.00 15.13
N ALA A 126 -13.99 9.63 14.45
CA ALA A 126 -15.37 9.17 14.37
C ALA A 126 -15.59 8.16 13.24
N SER A 127 -14.63 7.91 12.39
CA SER A 127 -14.78 6.98 11.27
C SER A 127 -15.04 5.56 11.80
N PRO A 128 -16.14 4.91 11.36
CA PRO A 128 -16.46 3.56 11.83
C PRO A 128 -15.57 2.49 11.19
N THR A 129 -14.92 2.83 10.08
CA THR A 129 -14.07 1.91 9.33
C THR A 129 -12.61 2.33 9.36
N PHE A 130 -11.71 1.41 9.07
CA PHE A 130 -10.28 1.66 8.95
C PHE A 130 -9.76 1.01 7.68
N TRP A 131 -8.53 1.34 7.31
CA TRP A 131 -7.77 0.61 6.30
C TRP A 131 -6.46 0.15 6.92
N ILE A 132 -5.76 -0.75 6.24
CA ILE A 132 -4.48 -1.26 6.70
C ILE A 132 -3.39 -0.68 5.79
N HIS A 133 -2.44 0.02 6.40
CA HIS A 133 -1.22 0.44 5.73
C HIS A 133 -0.13 -0.58 6.01
N VAL A 134 0.53 -1.08 4.98
CA VAL A 134 1.67 -1.99 5.12
C VAL A 134 2.81 -1.51 4.25
N SER A 135 4.02 -1.57 4.79
CA SER A 135 5.22 -1.22 4.04
C SER A 135 6.33 -2.24 4.27
N LEU A 136 7.18 -2.38 3.25
CA LEU A 136 8.40 -3.16 3.32
C LEU A 136 9.56 -2.32 2.80
N ASN A 137 10.63 -2.23 3.58
CA ASN A 137 11.87 -1.65 3.10
C ASN A 137 12.50 -2.58 2.07
N ALA A 138 12.77 -2.06 0.89
CA ALA A 138 13.40 -2.82 -0.19
C ALA A 138 14.84 -3.23 0.15
N ASN A 139 15.48 -2.56 1.13
CA ASN A 139 16.83 -2.92 1.59
C ASN A 139 16.88 -4.12 2.53
N GLY A 140 15.73 -4.74 2.82
CA GLY A 140 15.63 -5.93 3.66
C GLY A 140 15.58 -5.70 5.17
N ARG A 141 15.68 -4.47 5.63
CA ARG A 141 15.64 -4.13 7.07
C ARG A 141 14.26 -3.64 7.46
N GLN A 142 13.50 -4.51 8.12
CA GLN A 142 12.13 -4.20 8.53
C GLN A 142 12.11 -3.82 10.01
N ARG A 143 11.47 -2.69 10.33
CA ARG A 143 11.36 -2.21 11.72
C ARG A 143 10.34 -3.00 12.55
N GLN A 144 9.45 -3.74 11.91
CA GLN A 144 8.30 -4.41 12.56
C GLN A 144 7.49 -3.43 13.41
N HIS A 145 7.32 -2.20 12.92
CA HIS A 145 6.65 -1.13 13.65
C HIS A 145 5.14 -1.22 13.44
N VAL A 146 4.41 -1.49 14.51
CA VAL A 146 2.94 -1.65 14.49
C VAL A 146 2.29 -0.45 15.15
N ILE A 147 1.31 0.15 14.45
CA ILE A 147 0.47 1.21 15.01
C ILE A 147 -0.98 0.75 14.90
N CYS A 148 -1.65 0.56 16.04
CA CYS A 148 -2.99 -0.01 16.07
C CYS A 148 -4.11 1.01 15.86
N ASN A 149 -3.81 2.30 15.88
CA ASN A 149 -4.86 3.32 15.79
C ASN A 149 -4.28 4.68 15.40
N LEU A 150 -4.12 4.89 14.09
CA LEU A 150 -3.62 6.14 13.55
C LEU A 150 -4.75 6.90 12.86
N ILE A 151 -4.81 8.21 13.08
CA ILE A 151 -5.72 9.10 12.38
C ILE A 151 -4.96 9.70 11.20
N LYS A 152 -5.59 9.73 10.03
CA LYS A 152 -5.00 10.26 8.80
C LYS A 152 -4.35 11.64 9.03
N ASN A 153 -3.18 11.85 8.43
CA ASN A 153 -2.36 13.07 8.51
C ASN A 153 -1.68 13.31 9.86
N GLN A 154 -1.74 12.35 10.77
CA GLN A 154 -0.88 12.39 11.95
C GLN A 154 0.44 11.70 11.60
N THR A 155 1.55 12.26 12.09
CA THR A 155 2.87 11.66 11.88
C THR A 155 3.01 10.40 12.71
N SER A 156 3.43 9.36 12.04
CA SER A 156 3.80 8.11 12.71
C SER A 156 5.22 8.18 13.23
#